data_021cdabce140edc6a45c46371f4fdb7c
#
_entry.id   021cdabce140edc6a45c46371f4fdb7c
#
_cell.length_a   1.000
_cell.length_b   1.000
_cell.length_c   1.000
_cell.angle_alpha   90.00
_cell.angle_beta   90.00
_cell.angle_gamma   90.00
#
_symmetry.space_group_name_H-M   'P 1'
#
loop_
_entity.id
_entity.type
_entity.pdbx_description
1 polymer ?
#
loop_
_entity_poly.entity_id
_entity_poly.type
_entity_poly.pdbx_seq_one_letter_code
_entity_poly.pdbx_strand_id
1 'polypeptide(L)'
;MNKLLFTILATLTTLLVCAQKAEKLNQKSTDLPSKVGTENAVRKGESYLSLTDNGAWCWFSDPRAIYFKGRHSRTYAGWVDSLGSIMVGFYDHDVERIETKVLHKNLEKDDHDNPSLFIDRQGKLMFFYSRHASSEPIYMVKAKNAEDISEWETTDTLNLNDTIAYRGLSNTYTYTNICQLANEKNKLYLFWRGADFKPNFSVSLDNGESWSAGKIFILPDRIYKDRRPYLKVASNNKDVIHFAFTDGHPNVEPTNSIYYAKYRGNALYKANGDKITDWSALPIQPRLADVVYDATNTNEKAWLWDIAENKEGDPIIVYSRFPNDSSHVYYYSVWHNGKWNNYKLINSGPWFPQTPKGETEREPNYSGGIVLDHEDPSIVYLSRLKNKKFEIEKWTTPNKGKDWVVEVVTSNSENNNVRPFVIRDYSKLDSLKVLWMNVKKYIHYTDYQTSIKMNIK
;
A
#
# COMPACT_ATOMS: atom_id res chain seq x y z
N MET A 1 -47.71 8.43 36.43
CA MET A 1 -47.03 7.69 35.38
C MET A 1 -46.15 8.57 34.47
N ASN A 2 -46.59 9.76 34.04
CA ASN A 2 -45.85 10.59 33.09
C ASN A 2 -44.53 11.24 33.60
N LYS A 3 -44.37 11.51 34.90
CA LYS A 3 -43.12 12.08 35.44
C LYS A 3 -41.98 11.07 35.56
N LEU A 4 -42.27 9.80 35.77
CA LEU A 4 -41.27 8.73 35.87
C LEU A 4 -40.68 8.38 34.48
N LEU A 5 -41.50 8.44 33.42
CA LEU A 5 -41.05 8.17 32.04
C LEU A 5 -40.11 9.27 31.52
N PHE A 6 -40.37 10.55 31.87
CA PHE A 6 -39.50 11.66 31.45
C PHE A 6 -38.13 11.64 32.13
N THR A 7 -38.07 11.20 33.38
CA THR A 7 -36.79 11.09 34.12
C THR A 7 -35.92 9.94 33.60
N ILE A 8 -36.53 8.82 33.21
CA ILE A 8 -35.80 7.66 32.64
C ILE A 8 -35.29 7.99 31.25
N LEU A 9 -36.05 8.72 30.42
CA LEU A 9 -35.62 9.12 29.09
C LEU A 9 -34.49 10.17 29.14
N ALA A 10 -34.51 11.09 30.08
CA ALA A 10 -33.47 12.12 30.27
C ALA A 10 -32.16 11.47 30.81
N THR A 11 -32.25 10.46 31.69
CA THR A 11 -31.07 9.73 32.20
C THR A 11 -30.45 8.83 31.13
N LEU A 12 -31.25 8.18 30.26
CA LEU A 12 -30.72 7.38 29.13
C LEU A 12 -30.03 8.27 28.09
N THR A 13 -30.58 9.43 27.76
CA THR A 13 -29.93 10.37 26.82
C THR A 13 -28.64 10.94 27.38
N THR A 14 -28.57 11.24 28.68
CA THR A 14 -27.35 11.74 29.32
C THR A 14 -26.27 10.65 29.40
N LEU A 15 -26.64 9.40 29.66
CA LEU A 15 -25.72 8.25 29.64
C LEU A 15 -25.22 7.93 28.24
N LEU A 16 -26.05 8.04 27.17
CA LEU A 16 -25.59 7.88 25.78
C LEU A 16 -24.63 9.00 25.35
N VAL A 17 -24.91 10.23 25.73
CA VAL A 17 -24.02 11.38 25.43
C VAL A 17 -22.71 11.29 26.21
N CYS A 18 -22.75 10.81 27.46
CA CYS A 18 -21.54 10.54 28.24
C CYS A 18 -20.73 9.35 27.70
N ALA A 19 -21.36 8.29 27.24
CA ALA A 19 -20.70 7.15 26.60
C ALA A 19 -20.05 7.56 25.26
N GLN A 20 -20.75 8.32 24.40
CA GLN A 20 -20.18 8.86 23.18
C GLN A 20 -19.05 9.87 23.42
N LYS A 21 -19.11 10.64 24.52
CA LYS A 21 -18.05 11.55 24.94
C LYS A 21 -16.85 10.80 25.54
N ALA A 22 -17.09 9.71 26.26
CA ALA A 22 -16.05 8.83 26.79
C ALA A 22 -15.35 8.02 25.67
N GLU A 23 -16.09 7.53 24.66
CA GLU A 23 -15.50 6.91 23.47
C GLU A 23 -14.68 7.93 22.65
N LYS A 24 -15.15 9.17 22.47
CA LYS A 24 -14.36 10.24 21.83
C LYS A 24 -13.11 10.64 22.63
N LEU A 25 -13.14 10.55 23.96
CA LEU A 25 -11.98 10.85 24.82
C LEU A 25 -10.90 9.76 24.79
N ASN A 26 -11.27 8.49 24.55
CA ASN A 26 -10.32 7.38 24.46
C ASN A 26 -9.67 7.25 23.05
N GLN A 27 -10.15 7.96 22.02
CA GLN A 27 -9.67 7.89 20.65
C GLN A 27 -8.87 9.12 20.19
N LYS A 28 -8.42 10.00 21.09
CA LYS A 28 -7.47 11.05 20.71
C LYS A 28 -6.13 10.39 20.36
N SER A 29 -5.89 10.16 19.07
CA SER A 29 -4.55 9.87 18.57
C SER A 29 -3.69 11.10 18.90
N THR A 30 -2.79 10.97 19.85
CA THR A 30 -1.84 12.02 20.18
C THR A 30 -0.64 11.87 19.25
N ASP A 31 -0.41 12.90 18.42
CA ASP A 31 0.84 13.00 17.68
C ASP A 31 1.99 13.08 18.68
N LEU A 32 2.97 12.18 18.52
CA LEU A 32 4.14 12.12 19.36
C LEU A 32 5.34 12.71 18.61
N PRO A 33 6.18 13.51 19.26
CA PRO A 33 7.43 13.96 18.66
C PRO A 33 8.37 12.78 18.47
N SER A 34 9.05 12.72 17.32
CA SER A 34 10.20 11.83 17.11
C SER A 34 11.48 12.63 17.10
N LYS A 35 12.57 12.03 17.62
CA LYS A 35 13.90 12.61 17.55
C LYS A 35 14.66 11.97 16.40
N VAL A 36 15.25 12.81 15.55
CA VAL A 36 16.09 12.39 14.44
C VAL A 36 17.53 12.55 14.86
N GLY A 37 18.30 11.47 14.85
CA GLY A 37 19.74 11.45 15.14
C GLY A 37 20.56 12.07 14.00
N THR A 38 21.88 12.12 14.18
CA THR A 38 22.82 12.64 13.17
C THR A 38 22.78 11.80 11.90
N GLU A 39 22.68 12.48 10.74
CA GLU A 39 22.88 11.86 9.43
C GLU A 39 24.31 11.29 9.33
N ASN A 40 24.46 10.03 8.94
CA ASN A 40 25.75 9.51 8.54
C ASN A 40 26.19 10.16 7.22
N ALA A 41 27.49 10.44 7.10
CA ALA A 41 28.05 11.21 5.99
C ALA A 41 27.72 10.60 4.61
N VAL A 42 27.37 11.48 3.71
CA VAL A 42 27.07 11.20 2.29
C VAL A 42 28.27 10.52 1.62
N ARG A 43 28.09 9.35 1.03
CA ARG A 43 29.04 8.78 0.09
C ARG A 43 28.87 9.46 -1.27
N LYS A 44 29.91 10.06 -1.78
CA LYS A 44 29.89 10.86 -3.01
C LYS A 44 29.92 9.96 -4.24
N GLY A 45 28.94 10.11 -5.17
CA GLY A 45 29.08 9.65 -6.55
C GLY A 45 28.83 8.17 -6.85
N GLU A 46 27.92 7.51 -6.12
CA GLU A 46 27.58 6.11 -6.39
C GLU A 46 26.50 5.99 -7.46
N SER A 47 26.81 5.29 -8.56
CA SER A 47 25.83 4.96 -9.59
C SER A 47 25.12 3.66 -9.23
N TYR A 48 23.80 3.72 -9.04
CA TYR A 48 22.99 2.53 -8.81
C TYR A 48 22.59 1.85 -10.11
N LEU A 49 22.54 0.52 -10.12
CA LEU A 49 22.07 -0.24 -11.25
C LEU A 49 20.57 0.02 -11.51
N SER A 50 20.19 -0.02 -12.77
CA SER A 50 18.80 -0.03 -13.20
C SER A 50 18.32 -1.47 -13.35
N LEU A 51 17.19 -1.82 -12.73
CA LEU A 51 16.44 -3.01 -13.11
C LEU A 51 15.87 -2.83 -14.52
N THR A 52 15.42 -1.59 -14.81
CA THR A 52 15.00 -1.15 -16.14
C THR A 52 15.19 0.36 -16.29
N ASP A 53 15.55 0.81 -17.48
CA ASP A 53 15.62 2.25 -17.80
C ASP A 53 14.29 2.81 -18.34
N ASN A 54 13.24 1.96 -18.36
CA ASN A 54 11.91 2.33 -18.82
C ASN A 54 10.85 1.60 -17.95
N GLY A 55 10.46 2.21 -16.82
CA GLY A 55 9.50 1.60 -15.92
C GLY A 55 8.93 2.56 -14.89
N ALA A 56 7.64 2.37 -14.58
CA ALA A 56 6.90 3.10 -13.57
C ALA A 56 5.97 2.18 -12.78
N TRP A 57 5.55 2.62 -11.60
CA TRP A 57 4.53 1.99 -10.77
C TRP A 57 3.82 2.96 -9.84
N CYS A 58 2.59 2.63 -9.51
CA CYS A 58 1.86 3.17 -8.37
C CYS A 58 2.16 2.33 -7.11
N TRP A 59 1.81 2.82 -5.93
CA TRP A 59 2.07 2.12 -4.65
C TRP A 59 0.88 1.34 -4.10
N PHE A 60 -0.25 1.25 -4.82
CA PHE A 60 -1.44 0.54 -4.35
C PHE A 60 -1.58 -0.90 -4.90
N SER A 61 -0.73 -1.32 -5.84
CA SER A 61 -0.66 -2.72 -6.32
C SER A 61 0.58 -3.38 -5.73
N ASP A 62 0.39 -4.32 -4.82
CA ASP A 62 1.48 -5.00 -4.11
C ASP A 62 1.25 -6.53 -4.00
N PRO A 63 2.36 -7.30 -3.87
CA PRO A 63 3.77 -6.91 -3.93
C PRO A 63 4.24 -6.56 -5.34
N ARG A 64 5.10 -5.52 -5.47
CA ARG A 64 5.74 -5.13 -6.75
C ARG A 64 7.05 -5.86 -7.02
N ALA A 65 7.69 -6.34 -5.98
CA ALA A 65 8.90 -7.16 -6.07
C ALA A 65 8.98 -8.17 -4.93
N ILE A 66 9.44 -9.39 -5.27
CA ILE A 66 9.60 -10.53 -4.34
C ILE A 66 10.93 -11.18 -4.61
N TYR A 67 11.68 -11.48 -3.55
CA TYR A 67 12.84 -12.37 -3.61
C TYR A 67 12.37 -13.82 -3.45
N PHE A 68 12.95 -14.69 -4.25
CA PHE A 68 12.73 -16.13 -4.16
C PHE A 68 14.04 -16.90 -4.26
N LYS A 69 14.28 -17.81 -3.30
CA LYS A 69 15.40 -18.74 -3.30
C LYS A 69 14.89 -20.13 -3.59
N GLY A 70 15.02 -20.52 -4.83
CA GLY A 70 14.74 -21.87 -5.31
C GLY A 70 15.98 -22.50 -5.89
N ARG A 71 15.94 -22.87 -7.18
CA ARG A 71 17.08 -23.28 -7.98
C ARG A 71 18.06 -22.12 -8.17
N HIS A 72 17.54 -20.91 -8.27
CA HIS A 72 18.24 -19.65 -8.39
C HIS A 72 17.95 -18.75 -7.20
N SER A 73 18.82 -17.75 -6.96
CA SER A 73 18.55 -16.66 -6.05
C SER A 73 18.11 -15.45 -6.85
N ARG A 74 16.80 -15.14 -6.91
CA ARG A 74 16.29 -14.09 -7.79
C ARG A 74 15.33 -13.13 -7.08
N THR A 75 15.46 -11.84 -7.39
CA THR A 75 14.47 -10.82 -7.08
C THR A 75 13.65 -10.54 -8.33
N TYR A 76 12.40 -10.94 -8.33
CA TYR A 76 11.44 -10.68 -9.41
C TYR A 76 10.71 -9.37 -9.15
N ALA A 77 10.43 -8.59 -10.20
CA ALA A 77 9.64 -7.37 -10.11
C ALA A 77 8.76 -7.16 -11.35
N GLY A 78 7.67 -6.39 -11.17
CA GLY A 78 6.77 -6.02 -12.25
C GLY A 78 6.54 -4.51 -12.31
N TRP A 79 6.33 -3.97 -13.53
CA TRP A 79 6.14 -2.52 -13.77
C TRP A 79 5.37 -2.27 -15.07
N VAL A 80 5.06 -1.00 -15.33
CA VAL A 80 4.53 -0.52 -16.62
C VAL A 80 5.62 0.25 -17.35
N ASP A 81 5.80 -0.01 -18.65
CA ASP A 81 6.74 0.76 -19.48
C ASP A 81 6.10 2.06 -20.02
N SER A 82 6.87 2.88 -20.71
CA SER A 82 6.42 4.15 -21.29
C SER A 82 5.42 4.00 -22.45
N LEU A 83 5.23 2.79 -22.98
CA LEU A 83 4.24 2.45 -23.99
C LEU A 83 2.98 1.85 -23.40
N GLY A 84 2.94 1.63 -22.07
CA GLY A 84 1.84 0.98 -21.38
C GLY A 84 1.87 -0.54 -21.46
N SER A 85 3.03 -1.13 -21.73
CA SER A 85 3.19 -2.59 -21.64
C SER A 85 3.40 -2.99 -20.19
N ILE A 86 2.77 -4.08 -19.77
CA ILE A 86 3.06 -4.73 -18.49
C ILE A 86 4.33 -5.55 -18.64
N MET A 87 5.29 -5.26 -17.80
CA MET A 87 6.62 -5.82 -17.85
C MET A 87 6.92 -6.62 -16.59
N VAL A 88 7.75 -7.64 -16.73
CA VAL A 88 8.38 -8.37 -15.62
C VAL A 88 9.87 -8.49 -15.85
N GLY A 89 10.61 -8.57 -14.78
CA GLY A 89 12.04 -8.87 -14.83
C GLY A 89 12.54 -9.47 -13.53
N PHE A 90 13.76 -9.91 -13.53
CA PHE A 90 14.46 -10.31 -12.32
C PHE A 90 15.90 -9.83 -12.31
N TYR A 91 16.42 -9.67 -11.10
CA TYR A 91 17.86 -9.66 -10.83
C TYR A 91 18.27 -11.01 -10.24
N ASP A 92 19.17 -11.70 -10.93
CA ASP A 92 19.74 -12.99 -10.50
C ASP A 92 20.99 -12.70 -9.66
N HIS A 93 20.92 -13.02 -8.35
CA HIS A 93 21.98 -12.73 -7.38
C HIS A 93 23.17 -13.69 -7.52
N ASP A 94 22.97 -14.87 -8.13
CA ASP A 94 24.02 -15.88 -8.27
C ASP A 94 25.01 -15.50 -9.37
N VAL A 95 24.54 -14.78 -10.40
CA VAL A 95 25.33 -14.42 -11.61
C VAL A 95 25.26 -12.91 -11.94
N GLU A 96 24.65 -12.10 -11.08
CA GLU A 96 24.53 -10.64 -11.21
C GLU A 96 23.92 -10.19 -12.55
N ARG A 97 22.89 -10.92 -13.00
CA ARG A 97 22.25 -10.70 -14.31
C ARG A 97 20.83 -10.19 -14.17
N ILE A 98 20.47 -9.25 -15.03
CA ILE A 98 19.10 -8.76 -15.20
C ILE A 98 18.52 -9.36 -16.47
N GLU A 99 17.27 -9.83 -16.38
CA GLU A 99 16.48 -10.24 -17.52
C GLU A 99 15.08 -9.67 -17.42
N THR A 100 14.49 -9.24 -18.56
CA THR A 100 13.17 -8.63 -18.63
C THR A 100 12.35 -9.21 -19.77
N LYS A 101 11.02 -9.26 -19.58
CA LYS A 101 10.06 -9.76 -20.57
C LYS A 101 8.79 -8.90 -20.55
N VAL A 102 8.12 -8.86 -21.69
CA VAL A 102 6.77 -8.28 -21.82
C VAL A 102 5.75 -9.35 -21.43
N LEU A 103 4.87 -9.03 -20.46
CA LEU A 103 3.70 -9.85 -20.14
C LEU A 103 2.50 -9.49 -21.01
N HIS A 104 2.22 -8.19 -21.16
CA HIS A 104 1.10 -7.69 -21.95
C HIS A 104 1.55 -6.44 -22.71
N LYS A 105 1.49 -6.50 -24.03
CA LYS A 105 1.97 -5.41 -24.88
C LYS A 105 0.92 -4.31 -24.99
N ASN A 106 1.31 -3.06 -24.69
CA ASN A 106 0.49 -1.85 -24.90
C ASN A 106 -0.92 -1.95 -24.28
N LEU A 107 -1.02 -2.38 -23.01
CA LEU A 107 -2.30 -2.46 -22.31
C LEU A 107 -2.90 -1.06 -22.13
N GLU A 108 -2.20 -0.20 -21.39
CA GLU A 108 -2.56 1.19 -21.14
C GLU A 108 -1.34 1.93 -20.58
N LYS A 109 -1.08 3.15 -21.06
CA LYS A 109 -0.02 3.97 -20.49
C LYS A 109 -0.51 4.66 -19.22
N ASP A 110 -0.48 3.92 -18.12
CA ASP A 110 -0.85 4.40 -16.79
C ASP A 110 -0.01 3.66 -15.73
N ASP A 111 0.63 4.37 -14.80
CA ASP A 111 1.47 3.73 -13.77
C ASP A 111 0.66 2.97 -12.71
N HIS A 112 -0.67 3.10 -12.70
CA HIS A 112 -1.56 2.34 -11.83
C HIS A 112 -1.78 0.89 -12.28
N ASP A 113 -1.39 0.56 -13.51
CA ASP A 113 -1.58 -0.78 -14.08
C ASP A 113 -0.46 -1.75 -13.70
N ASN A 114 0.52 -1.30 -12.88
CA ASN A 114 1.61 -2.18 -12.47
C ASN A 114 1.08 -3.45 -11.81
N PRO A 115 1.67 -4.62 -12.13
CA PRO A 115 1.19 -5.89 -11.60
C PRO A 115 1.55 -6.08 -10.13
N SER A 116 0.72 -6.85 -9.42
CA SER A 116 1.09 -7.52 -8.19
C SER A 116 1.58 -8.95 -8.48
N LEU A 117 2.57 -9.39 -7.72
CA LEU A 117 3.27 -10.65 -7.91
C LEU A 117 2.92 -11.65 -6.81
N PHE A 118 2.86 -12.92 -7.21
CA PHE A 118 2.84 -14.04 -6.28
C PHE A 118 3.78 -15.13 -6.80
N ILE A 119 4.53 -15.76 -5.90
CA ILE A 119 5.38 -16.90 -6.21
C ILE A 119 4.98 -18.03 -5.25
N ASP A 120 4.56 -19.15 -5.81
CA ASP A 120 4.21 -20.29 -4.99
C ASP A 120 5.46 -21.03 -4.43
N ARG A 121 5.22 -22.01 -3.57
CA ARG A 121 6.31 -22.76 -2.92
C ARG A 121 7.17 -23.57 -3.90
N GLN A 122 6.67 -23.83 -5.10
CA GLN A 122 7.37 -24.51 -6.18
C GLN A 122 8.15 -23.54 -7.07
N GLY A 123 8.04 -22.23 -6.83
CA GLY A 123 8.68 -21.19 -7.63
C GLY A 123 7.88 -20.79 -8.86
N LYS A 124 6.61 -21.20 -8.99
CA LYS A 124 5.76 -20.78 -10.11
C LYS A 124 5.26 -19.35 -9.89
N LEU A 125 5.56 -18.48 -10.84
CA LEU A 125 5.19 -17.07 -10.80
C LEU A 125 3.77 -16.85 -11.29
N MET A 126 3.05 -15.94 -10.64
CA MET A 126 1.75 -15.44 -11.05
C MET A 126 1.75 -13.91 -10.98
N PHE A 127 1.14 -13.26 -11.97
CA PHE A 127 1.01 -11.81 -12.07
C PHE A 127 -0.45 -11.44 -12.24
N PHE A 128 -0.88 -10.44 -11.47
CA PHE A 128 -2.25 -9.91 -11.52
C PHE A 128 -2.17 -8.43 -11.83
N TYR A 129 -2.92 -7.96 -12.83
CA TYR A 129 -2.97 -6.56 -13.24
C TYR A 129 -4.30 -6.23 -13.90
N SER A 130 -4.61 -4.96 -13.99
CA SER A 130 -5.80 -4.44 -14.67
C SER A 130 -5.51 -3.06 -15.22
N ARG A 131 -6.34 -2.54 -16.11
CA ARG A 131 -6.34 -1.14 -16.48
C ARG A 131 -6.82 -0.26 -15.32
N HIS A 132 -6.50 1.03 -15.37
CA HIS A 132 -6.92 1.98 -14.36
C HIS A 132 -8.40 2.34 -14.50
N ALA A 133 -9.18 2.05 -13.48
CA ALA A 133 -10.62 2.39 -13.40
C ALA A 133 -11.46 1.89 -14.59
N SER A 134 -11.04 0.81 -15.21
CA SER A 134 -11.68 0.21 -16.37
C SER A 134 -12.70 -0.85 -15.97
N SER A 135 -13.69 -1.08 -16.82
CA SER A 135 -14.60 -2.24 -16.73
C SER A 135 -13.98 -3.53 -17.29
N GLU A 136 -12.82 -3.45 -17.92
CA GLU A 136 -12.08 -4.64 -18.33
C GLU A 136 -11.63 -5.44 -17.10
N PRO A 137 -11.69 -6.79 -17.13
CA PRO A 137 -11.43 -7.64 -15.97
C PRO A 137 -9.96 -7.58 -15.52
N ILE A 138 -9.67 -8.18 -14.36
CA ILE A 138 -8.31 -8.45 -13.94
C ILE A 138 -7.70 -9.51 -14.87
N TYR A 139 -6.51 -9.26 -15.37
CA TYR A 139 -5.70 -10.23 -16.06
C TYR A 139 -4.83 -11.01 -15.06
N MET A 140 -4.79 -12.33 -15.21
CA MET A 140 -3.92 -13.21 -14.47
C MET A 140 -3.04 -13.99 -15.45
N VAL A 141 -1.72 -13.96 -15.22
CA VAL A 141 -0.74 -14.67 -16.05
C VAL A 141 0.10 -15.56 -15.16
N LYS A 142 0.23 -16.83 -15.52
CA LYS A 142 1.06 -17.81 -14.82
C LYS A 142 2.28 -18.19 -15.67
N ALA A 143 3.44 -18.33 -15.05
CA ALA A 143 4.60 -18.90 -15.73
C ALA A 143 4.36 -20.37 -16.08
N LYS A 144 4.79 -20.84 -17.25
CA LYS A 144 4.72 -22.26 -17.60
C LYS A 144 5.61 -23.10 -16.69
N ASN A 145 6.81 -22.62 -16.42
CA ASN A 145 7.81 -23.31 -15.62
C ASN A 145 8.15 -22.51 -14.35
N ALA A 146 8.55 -23.20 -13.29
CA ALA A 146 9.01 -22.59 -12.07
C ALA A 146 10.28 -21.75 -12.30
N GLU A 147 10.35 -20.58 -11.67
CA GLU A 147 11.46 -19.62 -11.72
C GLU A 147 11.80 -19.08 -13.13
N ASP A 148 10.91 -19.25 -14.10
CA ASP A 148 11.11 -18.91 -15.50
C ASP A 148 10.15 -17.79 -15.95
N ILE A 149 10.69 -16.74 -16.59
CA ILE A 149 9.90 -15.65 -17.20
C ILE A 149 9.92 -15.71 -18.73
N SER A 150 10.44 -16.76 -19.34
CA SER A 150 10.54 -16.87 -20.80
C SER A 150 9.24 -17.26 -21.47
N GLU A 151 8.43 -18.09 -20.81
CA GLU A 151 7.16 -18.60 -21.33
C GLU A 151 6.03 -18.53 -20.32
N TRP A 152 4.84 -18.19 -20.83
CA TRP A 152 3.62 -17.98 -20.05
C TRP A 152 2.52 -18.94 -20.48
N GLU A 153 1.65 -19.32 -19.54
CA GLU A 153 0.36 -19.91 -19.86
C GLU A 153 -0.54 -18.89 -20.57
N THR A 154 -1.68 -19.35 -21.07
CA THR A 154 -2.68 -18.42 -21.61
C THR A 154 -3.11 -17.42 -20.53
N THR A 155 -3.20 -16.15 -20.89
CA THR A 155 -3.68 -15.12 -19.96
C THR A 155 -5.15 -15.35 -19.63
N ASP A 156 -5.44 -15.52 -18.34
CA ASP A 156 -6.81 -15.60 -17.86
C ASP A 156 -7.39 -14.22 -17.59
N THR A 157 -8.69 -14.10 -17.75
CA THR A 157 -9.45 -12.90 -17.39
C THR A 157 -10.42 -13.18 -16.25
N LEU A 158 -10.28 -12.47 -15.14
CA LEU A 158 -11.04 -12.67 -13.92
C LEU A 158 -12.19 -11.65 -13.84
N ASN A 159 -13.38 -12.03 -14.29
CA ASN A 159 -14.61 -11.23 -14.25
C ASN A 159 -15.28 -11.33 -12.86
N LEU A 160 -14.62 -10.84 -11.83
CA LEU A 160 -15.03 -11.05 -10.43
C LEU A 160 -16.14 -10.12 -9.96
N ASN A 161 -16.36 -8.99 -10.63
CA ASN A 161 -17.42 -8.03 -10.26
C ASN A 161 -18.81 -8.41 -10.78
N ASP A 162 -18.92 -9.32 -11.75
CA ASP A 162 -20.19 -9.66 -12.41
C ASP A 162 -21.26 -10.22 -11.47
N THR A 163 -20.82 -10.73 -10.33
CA THR A 163 -21.69 -11.31 -9.28
C THR A 163 -22.02 -10.32 -8.16
N ILE A 164 -21.46 -9.11 -8.20
CA ILE A 164 -21.73 -8.08 -7.19
C ILE A 164 -23.07 -7.43 -7.53
N ALA A 165 -24.14 -7.92 -6.90
CA ALA A 165 -25.53 -7.49 -7.14
C ALA A 165 -25.83 -6.08 -6.57
N TYR A 166 -24.98 -5.11 -6.81
CA TYR A 166 -25.25 -3.71 -6.49
C TYR A 166 -25.77 -2.99 -7.73
N ARG A 167 -27.07 -2.82 -7.83
CA ARG A 167 -27.69 -2.09 -8.94
C ARG A 167 -27.19 -0.65 -9.00
N GLY A 168 -26.64 -0.25 -10.16
CA GLY A 168 -26.25 1.13 -10.46
C GLY A 168 -24.83 1.51 -10.04
N LEU A 169 -24.00 0.56 -9.64
CA LEU A 169 -22.58 0.79 -9.40
C LEU A 169 -21.79 0.64 -10.72
N SER A 170 -20.75 1.45 -10.87
CA SER A 170 -19.78 1.27 -11.95
C SER A 170 -18.98 -0.02 -11.72
N ASN A 171 -18.84 -0.82 -12.77
CA ASN A 171 -18.00 -2.00 -12.75
C ASN A 171 -16.56 -1.58 -13.07
N THR A 172 -15.67 -1.55 -12.08
CA THR A 172 -14.28 -1.12 -12.28
C THR A 172 -13.30 -2.10 -11.66
N TYR A 173 -12.08 -2.09 -12.21
CA TYR A 173 -10.93 -2.82 -11.66
C TYR A 173 -9.72 -1.91 -11.61
N THR A 174 -8.97 -1.93 -10.52
CA THR A 174 -7.66 -1.26 -10.36
C THR A 174 -6.96 -1.83 -9.12
N TYR A 175 -5.64 -1.77 -9.04
CA TYR A 175 -4.83 -2.06 -7.84
C TYR A 175 -5.01 -3.47 -7.29
N THR A 176 -4.49 -4.43 -7.97
CA THR A 176 -4.46 -5.80 -7.47
C THR A 176 -3.48 -5.97 -6.30
N ASN A 177 -3.89 -6.73 -5.28
CA ASN A 177 -3.05 -7.11 -4.15
C ASN A 177 -3.30 -8.58 -3.84
N ILE A 178 -2.26 -9.40 -3.88
CA ILE A 178 -2.36 -10.84 -3.70
C ILE A 178 -1.59 -11.28 -2.45
N CYS A 179 -2.18 -12.18 -1.66
CA CYS A 179 -1.49 -12.83 -0.56
C CYS A 179 -2.01 -14.25 -0.34
N GLN A 180 -1.24 -15.06 0.38
CA GLN A 180 -1.55 -16.45 0.71
C GLN A 180 -1.56 -16.65 2.22
N LEU A 181 -2.47 -17.49 2.72
CA LEU A 181 -2.47 -17.94 4.12
C LEU A 181 -2.18 -19.45 4.21
N ALA A 182 -0.97 -19.77 4.66
CA ALA A 182 -0.49 -21.15 4.77
C ALA A 182 -1.35 -22.01 5.72
N ASN A 183 -1.77 -21.44 6.85
CA ASN A 183 -2.61 -22.14 7.84
C ASN A 183 -4.05 -22.35 7.36
N GLU A 184 -4.45 -21.72 6.26
CA GLU A 184 -5.75 -21.91 5.60
C GLU A 184 -5.62 -22.77 4.32
N LYS A 185 -4.78 -23.80 4.33
CA LYS A 185 -4.53 -24.71 3.20
C LYS A 185 -3.99 -23.97 1.96
N ASN A 186 -3.14 -22.97 2.18
CA ASN A 186 -2.56 -22.12 1.12
C ASN A 186 -3.60 -21.34 0.31
N LYS A 187 -4.71 -20.97 0.93
CA LYS A 187 -5.74 -20.15 0.30
C LYS A 187 -5.17 -18.82 -0.18
N LEU A 188 -5.43 -18.45 -1.42
CA LEU A 188 -5.09 -17.16 -1.99
C LEU A 188 -6.23 -16.16 -1.76
N TYR A 189 -5.85 -14.93 -1.47
CA TYR A 189 -6.73 -13.78 -1.33
C TYR A 189 -6.29 -12.71 -2.32
N LEU A 190 -7.18 -12.33 -3.23
CA LEU A 190 -6.96 -11.24 -4.18
C LEU A 190 -7.85 -10.07 -3.81
N PHE A 191 -7.25 -8.91 -3.59
CA PHE A 191 -7.95 -7.65 -3.32
C PHE A 191 -7.74 -6.69 -4.48
N TRP A 192 -8.76 -5.87 -4.77
CA TRP A 192 -8.66 -4.82 -5.79
C TRP A 192 -9.61 -3.66 -5.46
N ARG A 193 -9.40 -2.51 -6.08
CA ARG A 193 -10.39 -1.43 -6.11
C ARG A 193 -11.38 -1.75 -7.21
N GLY A 194 -12.57 -2.19 -6.83
CA GLY A 194 -13.55 -2.83 -7.70
C GLY A 194 -14.83 -2.03 -7.87
N ALA A 195 -15.97 -2.70 -7.72
CA ALA A 195 -17.29 -2.13 -7.95
C ALA A 195 -17.46 -0.78 -7.24
N ASP A 196 -17.85 0.23 -8.01
CA ASP A 196 -18.01 1.62 -7.58
C ASP A 196 -16.79 2.19 -6.84
N PHE A 197 -15.59 1.81 -7.28
CA PHE A 197 -14.31 2.20 -6.69
C PHE A 197 -14.15 1.81 -5.20
N LYS A 198 -14.87 0.79 -4.74
CA LYS A 198 -14.74 0.26 -3.37
C LYS A 198 -13.68 -0.84 -3.32
N PRO A 199 -13.02 -1.07 -2.17
CA PRO A 199 -12.21 -2.27 -1.97
C PRO A 199 -13.05 -3.53 -2.11
N ASN A 200 -12.63 -4.44 -2.97
CA ASN A 200 -13.24 -5.74 -3.23
C ASN A 200 -12.23 -6.85 -2.97
N PHE A 201 -12.73 -8.08 -2.84
CA PHE A 201 -11.89 -9.26 -2.72
C PHE A 201 -12.53 -10.50 -3.34
N SER A 202 -11.68 -11.48 -3.66
CA SER A 202 -12.03 -12.84 -4.03
C SER A 202 -11.02 -13.82 -3.42
N VAL A 203 -11.37 -15.09 -3.36
CA VAL A 203 -10.49 -16.15 -2.84
C VAL A 203 -10.39 -17.30 -3.80
N SER A 204 -9.21 -17.94 -3.83
CA SER A 204 -8.95 -19.19 -4.52
C SER A 204 -8.50 -20.26 -3.53
N LEU A 205 -9.01 -21.49 -3.70
CA LEU A 205 -8.70 -22.66 -2.88
C LEU A 205 -7.79 -23.66 -3.60
N ASP A 206 -7.47 -23.39 -4.85
CA ASP A 206 -6.80 -24.30 -5.81
C ASP A 206 -5.64 -23.63 -6.52
N ASN A 207 -4.91 -22.76 -5.81
CA ASN A 207 -3.72 -22.05 -6.29
C ASN A 207 -3.99 -21.21 -7.56
N GLY A 208 -5.16 -20.56 -7.61
CA GLY A 208 -5.53 -19.64 -8.69
C GLY A 208 -6.12 -20.31 -9.94
N GLU A 209 -6.50 -21.59 -9.88
CA GLU A 209 -7.22 -22.24 -10.98
C GLU A 209 -8.68 -21.79 -11.06
N SER A 210 -9.30 -21.56 -9.90
CA SER A 210 -10.63 -20.95 -9.82
C SER A 210 -10.73 -19.91 -8.71
N TRP A 211 -11.66 -18.97 -8.87
CA TRP A 211 -11.86 -17.87 -7.95
C TRP A 211 -13.33 -17.79 -7.51
N SER A 212 -13.55 -17.48 -6.25
CA SER A 212 -14.89 -17.20 -5.76
C SER A 212 -15.47 -15.94 -6.42
N ALA A 213 -16.79 -15.80 -6.39
CA ALA A 213 -17.44 -14.53 -6.72
C ALA A 213 -16.82 -13.37 -5.93
N GLY A 214 -16.57 -12.24 -6.57
CA GLY A 214 -16.07 -11.04 -5.94
C GLY A 214 -17.06 -10.49 -4.89
N LYS A 215 -16.54 -9.88 -3.83
CA LYS A 215 -17.33 -9.25 -2.76
C LYS A 215 -16.76 -7.89 -2.41
N ILE A 216 -17.63 -6.94 -2.11
CA ILE A 216 -17.20 -5.66 -1.53
C ILE A 216 -16.68 -5.92 -0.11
N PHE A 217 -15.51 -5.37 0.21
CA PHE A 217 -14.87 -5.48 1.52
C PHE A 217 -15.23 -4.31 2.42
N ILE A 218 -15.11 -3.08 1.90
CA ILE A 218 -15.40 -1.84 2.62
C ILE A 218 -16.44 -1.04 1.86
N LEU A 219 -17.53 -0.68 2.55
CA LEU A 219 -18.62 0.11 1.99
C LEU A 219 -18.91 1.29 2.93
N PRO A 220 -18.62 2.53 2.53
CA PRO A 220 -19.01 3.72 3.29
C PRO A 220 -20.52 3.79 3.54
N ASP A 221 -20.93 4.53 4.56
CA ASP A 221 -22.34 4.76 4.86
C ASP A 221 -23.05 5.44 3.68
N ARG A 222 -24.38 5.29 3.60
CA ARG A 222 -25.21 5.86 2.50
C ARG A 222 -24.99 7.35 2.27
N ILE A 223 -24.76 8.13 3.32
CA ILE A 223 -24.46 9.57 3.23
C ILE A 223 -23.07 9.85 2.62
N TYR A 224 -22.19 8.84 2.60
CA TYR A 224 -20.84 8.92 2.05
C TYR A 224 -20.64 7.92 0.90
N LYS A 225 -21.73 7.58 0.19
CA LYS A 225 -21.72 6.57 -0.89
C LYS A 225 -20.67 6.85 -1.99
N ASP A 226 -20.38 8.11 -2.24
CA ASP A 226 -19.44 8.53 -3.30
C ASP A 226 -17.97 8.45 -2.83
N ARG A 227 -17.70 8.23 -1.54
CA ARG A 227 -16.35 8.01 -1.03
C ARG A 227 -15.74 6.75 -1.62
N ARG A 228 -14.45 6.82 -1.95
CA ARG A 228 -13.68 5.76 -2.61
C ARG A 228 -12.52 5.34 -1.72
N PRO A 229 -12.73 4.49 -0.69
CA PRO A 229 -11.67 4.05 0.20
C PRO A 229 -10.50 3.42 -0.56
N TYR A 230 -9.28 3.80 -0.20
CA TYR A 230 -8.06 3.18 -0.70
C TYR A 230 -7.55 2.18 0.31
N LEU A 231 -7.03 1.05 -0.14
CA LEU A 231 -6.67 -0.09 0.66
C LEU A 231 -5.20 -0.44 0.47
N LYS A 232 -4.51 -0.72 1.58
CA LYS A 232 -3.22 -1.43 1.61
C LYS A 232 -3.39 -2.73 2.37
N VAL A 233 -2.73 -3.76 1.86
CA VAL A 233 -2.81 -5.13 2.37
C VAL A 233 -1.41 -5.63 2.71
N ALA A 234 -1.25 -6.25 3.86
CA ALA A 234 -0.06 -7.02 4.22
C ALA A 234 -0.47 -8.33 4.88
N SER A 235 0.31 -9.38 4.68
CA SER A 235 0.06 -10.69 5.27
C SER A 235 1.32 -11.20 5.95
N ASN A 236 1.15 -11.94 7.05
CA ASN A 236 2.24 -12.72 7.63
C ASN A 236 2.47 -14.06 6.91
N ASN A 237 1.77 -14.30 5.80
CA ASN A 237 1.80 -15.52 5.01
C ASN A 237 1.42 -16.80 5.79
N LYS A 238 0.84 -16.65 6.98
CA LYS A 238 0.43 -17.75 7.87
C LYS A 238 -1.06 -17.77 8.13
N ASP A 239 -1.56 -16.83 8.92
CA ASP A 239 -2.94 -16.82 9.43
C ASP A 239 -3.55 -15.43 9.59
N VAL A 240 -2.82 -14.34 9.29
CA VAL A 240 -3.28 -12.95 9.44
C VAL A 240 -3.09 -12.18 8.14
N ILE A 241 -4.11 -11.37 7.80
CA ILE A 241 -4.02 -10.31 6.81
C ILE A 241 -4.35 -9.00 7.49
N HIS A 242 -3.46 -8.03 7.39
CA HIS A 242 -3.62 -6.66 7.89
C HIS A 242 -4.13 -5.75 6.78
N PHE A 243 -5.04 -4.86 7.15
CA PHE A 243 -5.66 -3.88 6.27
C PHE A 243 -5.51 -2.48 6.85
N ALA A 244 -4.93 -1.59 6.08
CA ALA A 244 -5.03 -0.16 6.32
C ALA A 244 -5.83 0.48 5.19
N PHE A 245 -6.71 1.42 5.51
CA PHE A 245 -7.57 2.04 4.50
C PHE A 245 -7.99 3.45 4.89
N THR A 246 -8.51 4.20 3.90
CA THR A 246 -8.89 5.60 4.04
C THR A 246 -10.39 5.78 3.90
N ASP A 247 -10.89 6.99 4.17
CA ASP A 247 -12.25 7.38 3.76
C ASP A 247 -12.39 7.44 2.23
N GLY A 248 -11.38 8.00 1.55
CA GLY A 248 -11.38 8.18 0.11
C GLY A 248 -10.05 8.72 -0.43
N HIS A 249 -10.13 9.49 -1.52
CA HIS A 249 -8.98 10.14 -2.13
C HIS A 249 -8.77 11.55 -1.53
N PRO A 250 -7.57 11.94 -1.11
CA PRO A 250 -7.34 13.23 -0.44
C PRO A 250 -7.63 14.47 -1.31
N ASN A 251 -7.69 14.33 -2.65
CA ASN A 251 -8.11 15.45 -3.50
C ASN A 251 -9.60 15.83 -3.31
N VAL A 252 -10.44 14.88 -2.87
CA VAL A 252 -11.88 15.07 -2.73
C VAL A 252 -12.38 14.91 -1.29
N GLU A 253 -11.55 14.33 -0.40
CA GLU A 253 -11.88 14.14 1.01
C GLU A 253 -11.06 15.08 1.89
N PRO A 254 -11.61 16.21 2.32
CA PRO A 254 -10.86 17.21 3.11
C PRO A 254 -10.43 16.68 4.48
N THR A 255 -11.15 15.67 5.02
CA THR A 255 -10.86 15.01 6.29
C THR A 255 -10.61 13.52 6.08
N ASN A 256 -9.70 13.18 5.18
CA ASN A 256 -9.35 11.80 4.85
C ASN A 256 -8.56 11.16 5.99
N SER A 257 -9.20 10.26 6.73
CA SER A 257 -8.65 9.57 7.90
C SER A 257 -8.00 8.23 7.52
N ILE A 258 -7.24 7.64 8.46
CA ILE A 258 -6.62 6.31 8.31
C ILE A 258 -7.27 5.35 9.31
N TYR A 259 -7.65 4.19 8.81
CA TYR A 259 -8.29 3.11 9.56
C TYR A 259 -7.48 1.81 9.49
N TYR A 260 -7.74 0.91 10.45
CA TYR A 260 -7.12 -0.41 10.52
C TYR A 260 -8.10 -1.50 10.88
N ALA A 261 -7.95 -2.66 10.25
CA ALA A 261 -8.55 -3.93 10.64
C ALA A 261 -7.60 -5.08 10.30
N LYS A 262 -7.77 -6.25 10.94
CA LYS A 262 -7.08 -7.49 10.55
C LYS A 262 -8.06 -8.65 10.39
N TYR A 263 -7.79 -9.47 9.40
CA TYR A 263 -8.44 -10.77 9.21
C TYR A 263 -7.68 -11.85 9.96
N ARG A 264 -8.39 -12.71 10.66
CA ARG A 264 -7.89 -13.96 11.21
C ARG A 264 -9.03 -14.94 11.42
N GLY A 265 -8.88 -16.20 11.01
CA GLY A 265 -9.82 -17.26 11.32
C GLY A 265 -11.28 -16.97 10.93
N ASN A 266 -11.52 -16.50 9.71
CA ASN A 266 -12.85 -16.15 9.17
C ASN A 266 -13.57 -14.99 9.89
N ALA A 267 -12.85 -14.08 10.53
CA ALA A 267 -13.41 -12.86 11.10
C ALA A 267 -12.46 -11.67 10.99
N LEU A 268 -13.01 -10.47 11.12
CA LEU A 268 -12.27 -9.21 11.22
C LEU A 268 -12.19 -8.78 12.69
N TYR A 269 -11.02 -8.23 13.02
CA TYR A 269 -10.69 -7.77 14.37
C TYR A 269 -10.04 -6.38 14.32
N LYS A 270 -10.16 -5.64 15.41
CA LYS A 270 -9.35 -4.49 15.74
C LYS A 270 -7.94 -4.91 16.18
N ALA A 271 -7.04 -3.96 16.34
CA ALA A 271 -5.67 -4.22 16.78
C ALA A 271 -5.63 -4.84 18.20
N ASN A 272 -6.53 -4.41 19.09
CA ASN A 272 -6.66 -4.94 20.45
C ASN A 272 -7.26 -6.35 20.54
N GLY A 273 -7.70 -6.92 19.41
CA GLY A 273 -8.33 -8.25 19.35
C GLY A 273 -9.86 -8.24 19.45
N ASP A 274 -10.50 -7.09 19.62
CA ASP A 274 -11.95 -6.99 19.58
C ASP A 274 -12.47 -7.36 18.20
N LYS A 275 -13.45 -8.29 18.17
CA LYS A 275 -14.08 -8.72 16.93
C LYS A 275 -14.93 -7.60 16.35
N ILE A 276 -14.70 -7.27 15.08
CA ILE A 276 -15.53 -6.33 14.32
C ILE A 276 -16.73 -7.06 13.74
N THR A 277 -16.49 -8.15 12.99
CA THR A 277 -17.54 -8.94 12.35
C THR A 277 -16.99 -10.28 11.83
N ASP A 278 -17.90 -11.19 11.45
CA ASP A 278 -17.56 -12.39 10.69
C ASP A 278 -17.23 -12.05 9.23
N TRP A 279 -16.31 -12.80 8.62
CA TRP A 279 -15.92 -12.61 7.21
C TRP A 279 -17.09 -12.78 6.24
N SER A 280 -18.07 -13.61 6.60
CA SER A 280 -19.30 -13.82 5.84
C SER A 280 -20.27 -12.63 5.88
N ALA A 281 -20.14 -11.74 6.87
CA ALA A 281 -21.02 -10.58 7.08
C ALA A 281 -20.47 -9.28 6.47
N LEU A 282 -19.42 -9.38 5.63
CA LEU A 282 -18.91 -8.22 4.86
C LEU A 282 -19.97 -7.69 3.87
N PRO A 283 -19.94 -6.39 3.53
CA PRO A 283 -18.89 -5.38 3.79
C PRO A 283 -19.00 -4.72 5.17
N ILE A 284 -17.88 -4.11 5.63
CA ILE A 284 -17.87 -3.23 6.81
C ILE A 284 -17.92 -1.75 6.43
N GLN A 285 -18.39 -0.92 7.36
CA GLN A 285 -18.23 0.53 7.30
C GLN A 285 -16.88 0.95 7.91
N PRO A 286 -16.15 1.94 7.37
CA PRO A 286 -14.85 2.37 7.90
C PRO A 286 -14.84 2.63 9.41
N ARG A 287 -15.87 3.25 9.97
CA ARG A 287 -15.99 3.60 11.39
C ARG A 287 -16.04 2.40 12.35
N LEU A 288 -16.30 1.17 11.86
CA LEU A 288 -16.31 -0.05 12.69
C LEU A 288 -14.88 -0.56 12.96
N ALA A 289 -13.92 -0.15 12.16
CA ALA A 289 -12.51 -0.46 12.33
C ALA A 289 -11.83 0.43 13.38
N ASP A 290 -10.55 0.19 13.67
CA ASP A 290 -9.76 1.13 14.46
C ASP A 290 -9.51 2.44 13.69
N VAL A 291 -9.59 3.55 14.40
CA VAL A 291 -9.13 4.84 13.89
C VAL A 291 -7.66 5.00 14.25
N VAL A 292 -6.79 4.91 13.26
CA VAL A 292 -5.34 5.13 13.42
C VAL A 292 -5.04 6.61 13.47
N TYR A 293 -5.65 7.36 12.56
CA TYR A 293 -5.58 8.81 12.50
C TYR A 293 -6.95 9.39 12.10
N ASP A 294 -7.45 10.31 12.91
CA ASP A 294 -8.72 11.02 12.68
C ASP A 294 -8.46 12.41 12.13
N ALA A 295 -8.65 12.59 10.83
CA ALA A 295 -8.47 13.87 10.16
C ALA A 295 -9.51 14.92 10.56
N THR A 296 -10.67 14.52 11.09
CA THR A 296 -11.72 15.46 11.53
C THR A 296 -11.28 16.26 12.76
N ASN A 297 -10.37 15.73 13.57
CA ASN A 297 -9.85 16.40 14.76
C ASN A 297 -8.77 17.43 14.45
N THR A 298 -8.09 17.33 13.32
CA THR A 298 -6.94 18.17 12.95
C THR A 298 -7.20 19.04 11.72
N ASN A 299 -8.21 18.68 10.94
CA ASN A 299 -8.49 19.24 9.62
C ASN A 299 -7.31 19.08 8.63
N GLU A 300 -6.48 18.03 8.84
CA GLU A 300 -5.39 17.65 7.94
C GLU A 300 -5.74 16.32 7.29
N LYS A 301 -5.97 16.30 5.99
CA LYS A 301 -6.20 15.06 5.24
C LYS A 301 -4.94 14.18 5.21
N ALA A 302 -5.11 12.86 5.18
CA ALA A 302 -4.01 11.89 5.11
C ALA A 302 -4.06 11.04 3.85
N TRP A 303 -2.91 10.43 3.49
CA TRP A 303 -2.81 9.45 2.42
C TRP A 303 -1.94 8.27 2.84
N LEU A 304 -2.48 7.08 2.63
CA LEU A 304 -1.89 5.83 3.04
C LEU A 304 -0.75 5.41 2.09
N TRP A 305 0.35 4.91 2.65
CA TRP A 305 1.50 4.41 1.90
C TRP A 305 1.76 2.92 2.08
N ASP A 306 1.89 2.43 3.32
CA ASP A 306 2.20 1.01 3.57
C ASP A 306 1.73 0.54 4.95
N ILE A 307 1.64 -0.78 5.12
CA ILE A 307 1.33 -1.47 6.37
C ILE A 307 2.16 -2.74 6.48
N ALA A 308 2.64 -3.04 7.69
CA ALA A 308 3.34 -4.27 8.04
C ALA A 308 3.00 -4.69 9.48
N GLU A 309 3.42 -5.89 9.90
CA GLU A 309 3.44 -6.29 11.31
C GLU A 309 4.86 -6.48 11.82
N ASN A 310 5.09 -6.21 13.10
CA ASN A 310 6.35 -6.54 13.74
C ASN A 310 6.37 -8.01 14.21
N LYS A 311 7.47 -8.44 14.83
CA LYS A 311 7.63 -9.82 15.32
C LYS A 311 6.64 -10.19 16.44
N GLU A 312 6.11 -9.20 17.14
CA GLU A 312 5.08 -9.35 18.17
C GLU A 312 3.67 -9.48 17.58
N GLY A 313 3.52 -9.25 16.26
CA GLY A 313 2.22 -9.22 15.56
C GLY A 313 1.48 -7.88 15.68
N ASP A 314 2.17 -6.83 16.18
CA ASP A 314 1.62 -5.48 16.24
C ASP A 314 1.65 -4.83 14.86
N PRO A 315 0.55 -4.25 14.38
CA PRO A 315 0.54 -3.56 13.10
C PRO A 315 1.26 -2.20 13.16
N ILE A 316 1.92 -1.89 12.06
CA ILE A 316 2.61 -0.63 11.83
C ILE A 316 2.13 -0.07 10.48
N ILE A 317 1.81 1.22 10.44
CA ILE A 317 1.30 1.90 9.25
C ILE A 317 2.13 3.16 9.01
N VAL A 318 2.52 3.40 7.75
CA VAL A 318 3.13 4.65 7.33
C VAL A 318 2.23 5.39 6.34
N TYR A 319 2.12 6.70 6.53
CA TYR A 319 1.23 7.55 5.75
C TYR A 319 1.74 9.00 5.71
N SER A 320 1.22 9.78 4.76
CA SER A 320 1.43 11.22 4.68
C SER A 320 0.26 11.98 5.28
N ARG A 321 0.52 13.15 5.87
CA ARG A 321 -0.48 14.18 6.16
C ARG A 321 -0.14 15.45 5.41
N PHE A 322 -1.16 16.24 5.11
CA PHE A 322 -1.05 17.45 4.31
C PHE A 322 -1.55 18.66 5.11
N PRO A 323 -0.69 19.27 5.94
CA PRO A 323 -1.07 20.46 6.70
C PRO A 323 -1.37 21.66 5.79
N ASN A 324 -0.82 21.66 4.57
CA ASN A 324 -1.09 22.61 3.50
C ASN A 324 -0.65 22.04 2.15
N ASP A 325 -0.94 22.72 1.04
CA ASP A 325 -0.65 22.27 -0.33
C ASP A 325 0.87 22.18 -0.66
N SER A 326 1.73 22.73 0.20
CA SER A 326 3.18 22.75 0.00
C SER A 326 3.94 21.83 0.95
N SER A 327 3.25 21.00 1.72
CA SER A 327 3.89 20.13 2.73
C SER A 327 3.28 18.74 2.75
N HIS A 328 4.10 17.74 2.53
CA HIS A 328 3.80 16.32 2.70
C HIS A 328 4.61 15.81 3.89
N VAL A 329 3.93 15.53 5.00
CA VAL A 329 4.58 15.14 6.25
C VAL A 329 4.39 13.65 6.49
N TYR A 330 5.47 12.90 6.59
CA TYR A 330 5.41 11.47 6.87
C TYR A 330 5.19 11.18 8.34
N TYR A 331 4.37 10.14 8.58
CA TYR A 331 4.07 9.59 9.89
C TYR A 331 4.31 8.10 9.92
N TYR A 332 4.73 7.63 11.10
CA TYR A 332 4.89 6.23 11.47
C TYR A 332 3.96 5.95 12.64
N SER A 333 2.99 5.08 12.44
CA SER A 333 2.01 4.70 13.45
C SER A 333 2.18 3.25 13.83
N VAL A 334 2.32 2.99 15.13
CA VAL A 334 2.49 1.64 15.67
C VAL A 334 1.44 1.37 16.75
N TRP A 335 0.81 0.21 16.68
CA TRP A 335 0.00 -0.31 17.78
C TRP A 335 0.92 -0.78 18.89
N HIS A 336 0.84 -0.18 20.06
CA HIS A 336 1.64 -0.56 21.21
C HIS A 336 1.01 -0.11 22.51
N ASN A 337 1.06 -0.97 23.55
CA ASN A 337 0.46 -0.69 24.86
C ASN A 337 -1.04 -0.34 24.76
N GLY A 338 -1.80 -1.09 23.96
CA GLY A 338 -3.26 -0.96 23.84
C GLY A 338 -3.74 0.29 23.09
N LYS A 339 -2.88 0.98 22.34
CA LYS A 339 -3.25 2.18 21.56
C LYS A 339 -2.38 2.39 20.33
N TRP A 340 -2.88 3.16 19.37
CA TRP A 340 -2.10 3.70 18.26
C TRP A 340 -1.22 4.86 18.74
N ASN A 341 0.07 4.78 18.44
CA ASN A 341 1.05 5.84 18.71
C ASN A 341 1.54 6.38 17.37
N ASN A 342 1.21 7.65 17.08
CA ASN A 342 1.51 8.31 15.82
C ASN A 342 2.73 9.21 15.95
N TYR A 343 3.84 8.83 15.30
CA TYR A 343 5.09 9.59 15.32
C TYR A 343 5.27 10.37 14.02
N LYS A 344 5.43 11.69 14.14
CA LYS A 344 5.80 12.55 13.03
C LYS A 344 7.27 12.32 12.69
N LEU A 345 7.59 11.94 11.46
CA LEU A 345 8.96 11.75 10.98
C LEU A 345 9.53 13.06 10.44
N ILE A 346 9.13 13.44 9.24
CA ILE A 346 9.73 14.56 8.52
C ILE A 346 8.76 15.13 7.49
N ASN A 347 8.94 16.42 7.14
CA ASN A 347 8.33 16.99 5.95
C ASN A 347 9.13 16.55 4.71
N SER A 348 8.48 15.87 3.77
CA SER A 348 9.12 15.41 2.53
C SER A 348 9.20 16.49 1.45
N GLY A 349 8.48 17.59 1.60
CA GLY A 349 8.43 18.69 0.65
C GLY A 349 7.12 18.80 -0.12
N PRO A 350 7.00 19.78 -1.02
CA PRO A 350 5.77 20.12 -1.73
C PRO A 350 5.74 19.47 -3.11
N TRP A 351 6.13 18.30 -3.27
CA TRP A 351 6.15 17.71 -4.60
C TRP A 351 4.96 16.84 -4.80
N PHE A 352 4.59 16.67 -5.86
CA PHE A 352 4.61 15.97 -7.11
C PHE A 352 3.21 16.05 -7.69
N PRO A 353 2.93 15.99 -8.96
CA PRO A 353 3.80 15.85 -10.13
C PRO A 353 4.54 17.14 -10.53
N GLN A 354 5.36 17.07 -11.60
CA GLN A 354 6.13 18.18 -12.14
C GLN A 354 5.26 19.02 -13.08
N THR A 355 4.27 19.69 -12.55
CA THR A 355 3.30 20.49 -13.33
C THR A 355 4.00 21.66 -14.03
N PRO A 356 3.78 21.87 -15.33
CA PRO A 356 4.32 23.00 -16.06
C PRO A 356 3.87 24.35 -15.51
N LYS A 357 4.71 25.37 -15.62
CA LYS A 357 4.37 26.72 -15.15
C LYS A 357 3.14 27.25 -15.88
N GLY A 358 2.15 27.67 -15.10
CA GLY A 358 0.90 28.24 -15.60
C GLY A 358 -0.24 27.24 -15.75
N GLU A 359 0.02 25.95 -15.50
CA GLU A 359 -0.99 24.90 -15.43
C GLU A 359 -1.39 24.61 -13.98
N THR A 360 -2.59 24.04 -13.78
CA THR A 360 -3.07 23.62 -12.47
C THR A 360 -2.53 22.22 -12.16
N GLU A 361 -1.98 22.05 -10.94
CA GLU A 361 -1.58 20.76 -10.43
C GLU A 361 -2.79 19.82 -10.33
N ARG A 362 -2.71 18.65 -11.00
CA ARG A 362 -3.80 17.68 -11.09
C ARG A 362 -3.83 16.72 -9.91
N GLU A 363 -2.66 16.39 -9.36
CA GLU A 363 -2.49 15.40 -8.29
C GLU A 363 -1.64 15.98 -7.13
N PRO A 364 -2.13 17.04 -6.46
CA PRO A 364 -1.33 17.80 -5.48
C PRO A 364 -0.92 17.00 -4.24
N ASN A 365 -1.57 15.85 -3.99
CA ASN A 365 -1.31 15.02 -2.82
C ASN A 365 -0.39 13.83 -3.10
N TYR A 366 0.12 13.66 -4.32
CA TYR A 366 1.15 12.69 -4.61
C TYR A 366 2.50 13.19 -4.07
N SER A 367 3.16 12.39 -3.23
CA SER A 367 4.44 12.72 -2.60
C SER A 367 5.54 11.77 -3.05
N GLY A 368 6.76 11.98 -2.56
CA GLY A 368 7.91 11.13 -2.85
C GLY A 368 7.73 9.66 -2.49
N GLY A 369 7.07 9.40 -1.36
CA GLY A 369 6.74 8.05 -0.89
C GLY A 369 7.53 7.60 0.33
N ILE A 370 6.89 6.73 1.12
CA ILE A 370 7.47 6.05 2.28
C ILE A 370 6.98 4.61 2.30
N VAL A 371 7.87 3.66 2.63
CA VAL A 371 7.57 2.23 2.69
C VAL A 371 8.23 1.58 3.90
N LEU A 372 7.58 0.59 4.48
CA LEU A 372 8.12 -0.24 5.55
C LEU A 372 8.99 -1.37 4.97
N ASP A 373 10.03 -1.73 5.71
CA ASP A 373 10.70 -3.02 5.53
C ASP A 373 9.83 -4.09 6.22
N HIS A 374 9.21 -4.98 5.45
CA HIS A 374 8.29 -5.98 6.00
C HIS A 374 9.02 -7.10 6.77
N GLU A 375 10.33 -7.30 6.53
CA GLU A 375 11.17 -8.24 7.30
C GLU A 375 11.63 -7.63 8.64
N ASP A 376 11.71 -6.30 8.71
CA ASP A 376 12.02 -5.54 9.92
C ASP A 376 11.33 -4.17 9.90
N PRO A 377 10.06 -4.06 10.34
CA PRO A 377 9.30 -2.81 10.29
C PRO A 377 9.79 -1.69 11.22
N SER A 378 10.89 -1.91 11.94
CA SER A 378 11.65 -0.81 12.57
C SER A 378 12.41 0.05 11.54
N ILE A 379 12.46 -0.40 10.27
CA ILE A 379 13.11 0.26 9.16
C ILE A 379 12.05 0.80 8.20
N VAL A 380 12.22 2.05 7.79
CA VAL A 380 11.48 2.64 6.68
C VAL A 380 12.43 3.19 5.63
N TYR A 381 12.04 3.11 4.37
CA TYR A 381 12.68 3.84 3.28
C TYR A 381 11.73 4.95 2.84
N LEU A 382 12.25 6.16 2.75
CA LEU A 382 11.44 7.30 2.39
C LEU A 382 12.15 8.20 1.38
N SER A 383 11.36 8.91 0.60
CA SER A 383 11.82 9.89 -0.36
C SER A 383 11.50 11.28 0.16
N ARG A 384 12.48 12.17 0.21
CA ARG A 384 12.27 13.57 0.60
C ARG A 384 13.09 14.55 -0.22
N LEU A 385 12.62 15.78 -0.30
CA LEU A 385 13.30 16.86 -1.01
C LEU A 385 14.58 17.29 -0.26
N LYS A 386 15.73 17.12 -0.92
CA LYS A 386 17.05 17.60 -0.48
C LYS A 386 17.73 18.28 -1.67
N ASN A 387 18.22 19.50 -1.47
CA ASN A 387 18.95 20.23 -2.53
C ASN A 387 18.22 20.26 -3.88
N LYS A 388 16.89 20.47 -3.87
CA LYS A 388 16.00 20.54 -5.05
C LYS A 388 15.73 19.20 -5.74
N LYS A 389 16.16 18.07 -5.19
CA LYS A 389 15.86 16.73 -5.69
C LYS A 389 15.28 15.86 -4.58
N PHE A 390 14.37 14.97 -4.95
CA PHE A 390 13.93 13.92 -4.05
C PHE A 390 15.00 12.84 -3.96
N GLU A 391 15.37 12.50 -2.75
CA GLU A 391 16.40 11.52 -2.42
C GLU A 391 15.85 10.44 -1.51
N ILE A 392 16.35 9.21 -1.65
CA ILE A 392 15.97 8.07 -0.81
C ILE A 392 16.84 8.04 0.44
N GLU A 393 16.20 7.90 1.58
CA GLU A 393 16.84 7.67 2.87
C GLU A 393 16.28 6.41 3.52
N LYS A 394 17.13 5.70 4.26
CA LYS A 394 16.77 4.61 5.16
C LYS A 394 16.74 5.15 6.58
N TRP A 395 15.64 4.98 7.27
CA TRP A 395 15.44 5.40 8.64
C TRP A 395 15.18 4.19 9.53
N THR A 396 15.91 4.05 10.64
CA THR A 396 15.78 2.92 11.57
C THR A 396 15.42 3.42 12.95
N THR A 397 14.39 2.86 13.57
CA THR A 397 13.98 3.18 14.93
C THR A 397 14.34 2.05 15.89
N PRO A 398 15.15 2.32 16.96
CA PRO A 398 15.42 1.32 17.98
C PRO A 398 14.29 1.15 19.01
N ASN A 399 13.29 2.04 19.00
CA ASN A 399 12.30 2.16 20.07
C ASN A 399 10.89 2.52 19.57
N LYS A 400 10.47 1.84 18.50
CA LYS A 400 9.11 1.90 17.97
C LYS A 400 8.65 3.31 17.56
N GLY A 401 9.53 4.08 16.92
CA GLY A 401 9.21 5.39 16.32
C GLY A 401 9.61 6.61 17.13
N LYS A 402 10.12 6.46 18.38
CA LYS A 402 10.51 7.61 19.22
C LYS A 402 11.80 8.28 18.74
N ASP A 403 12.81 7.47 18.43
CA ASP A 403 14.11 7.94 17.94
C ASP A 403 14.42 7.29 16.59
N TRP A 404 15.19 7.99 15.76
CA TRP A 404 15.53 7.55 14.42
C TRP A 404 17.01 7.77 14.11
N VAL A 405 17.60 6.76 13.48
CA VAL A 405 18.92 6.83 12.85
C VAL A 405 18.72 6.88 11.35
N VAL A 406 19.38 7.82 10.68
CA VAL A 406 19.21 8.07 9.24
C VAL A 406 20.45 7.66 8.48
N GLU A 407 20.26 6.85 7.44
CA GLU A 407 21.28 6.47 6.47
C GLU A 407 20.88 7.01 5.09
N VAL A 408 21.78 7.70 4.41
CA VAL A 408 21.56 8.21 3.05
C VAL A 408 21.70 7.06 2.07
N VAL A 409 20.66 6.80 1.27
CA VAL A 409 20.71 5.83 0.16
C VAL A 409 21.12 6.55 -1.12
N THR A 410 20.43 7.64 -1.50
CA THR A 410 20.79 8.45 -2.68
C THR A 410 21.12 9.88 -2.28
N SER A 411 22.00 10.54 -3.04
CA SER A 411 22.37 11.94 -2.78
C SER A 411 22.93 12.61 -4.02
N ASN A 412 22.70 13.93 -4.11
CA ASN A 412 23.14 14.76 -5.25
C ASN A 412 22.73 14.19 -6.62
N SER A 413 21.55 13.56 -6.65
CA SER A 413 21.02 12.90 -7.85
C SER A 413 20.68 13.90 -8.95
N GLU A 414 20.88 13.51 -10.20
CA GLU A 414 20.47 14.31 -11.36
C GLU A 414 18.94 14.37 -11.47
N ASN A 415 18.28 13.24 -11.16
CA ASN A 415 16.83 13.07 -11.24
C ASN A 415 16.21 12.85 -9.85
N ASN A 416 14.90 13.04 -9.73
CA ASN A 416 14.19 12.73 -8.50
C ASN A 416 14.11 11.21 -8.26
N ASN A 417 14.34 10.76 -7.02
CA ASN A 417 14.17 9.38 -6.59
C ASN A 417 12.95 9.27 -5.69
N VAL A 418 11.95 8.49 -6.12
CA VAL A 418 10.62 8.46 -5.49
C VAL A 418 10.03 7.06 -5.46
N ARG A 419 8.95 6.90 -4.70
CA ARG A 419 8.18 5.66 -4.59
C ARG A 419 9.06 4.44 -4.33
N PRO A 420 9.85 4.44 -3.24
CA PRO A 420 10.63 3.28 -2.86
C PRO A 420 9.71 2.07 -2.62
N PHE A 421 10.25 0.88 -2.84
CA PHE A 421 9.62 -0.38 -2.51
C PHE A 421 10.65 -1.34 -1.92
N VAL A 422 10.39 -1.84 -0.71
CA VAL A 422 11.23 -2.87 -0.10
C VAL A 422 10.77 -4.23 -0.62
N ILE A 423 11.72 -5.00 -1.15
CA ILE A 423 11.49 -6.31 -1.71
C ILE A 423 10.91 -7.22 -0.62
N ARG A 424 9.86 -7.97 -0.93
CA ARG A 424 9.29 -8.94 0.01
C ARG A 424 10.14 -10.21 0.04
N ASP A 425 10.19 -10.86 1.20
CA ASP A 425 10.91 -12.12 1.42
C ASP A 425 12.42 -12.05 1.07
N TYR A 426 13.04 -10.86 1.08
CA TYR A 426 14.44 -10.71 0.73
C TYR A 426 15.36 -11.46 1.68
N SER A 427 16.47 -11.99 1.15
CA SER A 427 17.50 -12.59 1.99
C SER A 427 18.27 -11.52 2.77
N LYS A 428 18.44 -11.72 4.08
CA LYS A 428 19.27 -10.82 4.90
C LYS A 428 20.74 -10.82 4.48
N LEU A 429 21.17 -11.83 3.75
CA LEU A 429 22.53 -11.96 3.24
C LEU A 429 22.77 -11.16 1.97
N ASP A 430 21.70 -10.84 1.22
CA ASP A 430 21.80 -10.11 -0.03
C ASP A 430 21.89 -8.60 0.20
N SER A 431 22.59 -7.91 -0.68
CA SER A 431 22.73 -6.44 -0.65
C SER A 431 21.49 -5.73 -1.17
N LEU A 432 20.75 -6.36 -2.11
CA LEU A 432 19.55 -5.78 -2.70
C LEU A 432 18.35 -5.89 -1.76
N LYS A 433 17.82 -4.75 -1.34
CA LYS A 433 16.68 -4.66 -0.42
C LYS A 433 15.60 -3.71 -0.90
N VAL A 434 15.97 -2.64 -1.61
CA VAL A 434 15.05 -1.59 -2.01
C VAL A 434 15.21 -1.23 -3.48
N LEU A 435 14.07 -1.06 -4.14
CA LEU A 435 13.91 -0.53 -5.48
C LEU A 435 13.22 0.83 -5.39
N TRP A 436 13.43 1.72 -6.37
CA TRP A 436 12.70 3.00 -6.45
C TRP A 436 12.60 3.51 -7.88
N MET A 437 11.61 4.37 -8.13
CA MET A 437 11.54 5.12 -9.39
C MET A 437 12.56 6.26 -9.40
N ASN A 438 13.39 6.32 -10.44
CA ASN A 438 14.21 7.47 -10.77
C ASN A 438 13.52 8.24 -11.90
N VAL A 439 13.17 9.49 -11.65
CA VAL A 439 12.20 10.28 -12.42
C VAL A 439 12.88 11.40 -13.16
N LYS A 440 13.04 11.25 -14.48
CA LYS A 440 13.50 12.32 -15.36
C LYS A 440 12.37 13.31 -15.66
N LYS A 441 11.16 12.81 -15.91
CA LYS A 441 9.94 13.58 -16.14
C LYS A 441 8.75 12.85 -15.50
N TYR A 442 7.87 13.58 -14.84
CA TYR A 442 6.56 13.07 -14.40
C TYR A 442 5.58 14.24 -14.33
N ILE A 443 4.66 14.31 -15.27
CA ILE A 443 3.59 15.31 -15.33
C ILE A 443 2.29 14.73 -14.77
N HIS A 444 2.07 13.45 -15.08
CA HIS A 444 0.87 12.72 -14.69
C HIS A 444 1.18 11.22 -14.73
N TYR A 445 0.36 10.40 -14.09
CA TYR A 445 0.51 8.94 -14.13
C TYR A 445 0.41 8.35 -15.55
N THR A 446 -0.08 9.13 -16.53
CA THR A 446 -0.10 8.78 -17.96
C THR A 446 0.99 9.51 -18.79
N ASP A 447 1.77 10.40 -18.18
CA ASP A 447 2.85 11.14 -18.85
C ASP A 447 4.12 11.18 -17.99
N TYR A 448 4.94 10.18 -18.16
CA TYR A 448 6.17 9.98 -17.39
C TYR A 448 7.33 9.48 -18.26
N GLN A 449 8.55 9.75 -17.79
CA GLN A 449 9.80 9.16 -18.25
C GLN A 449 10.62 8.79 -17.01
N THR A 450 10.64 7.51 -16.69
CA THR A 450 11.17 6.98 -15.44
C THR A 450 11.94 5.68 -15.65
N SER A 451 12.86 5.39 -14.75
CA SER A 451 13.55 4.10 -14.63
C SER A 451 13.32 3.51 -13.24
N ILE A 452 13.57 2.22 -13.06
CA ILE A 452 13.55 1.57 -11.76
C ILE A 452 14.99 1.24 -11.37
N LYS A 453 15.46 1.86 -10.29
CA LYS A 453 16.79 1.66 -9.74
C LYS A 453 16.77 0.66 -8.59
N MET A 454 17.91 0.02 -8.36
CA MET A 454 18.18 -0.92 -7.28
C MET A 454 19.26 -0.35 -6.36
N ASN A 455 19.23 -0.71 -5.06
CA ASN A 455 20.33 -0.34 -4.14
C ASN A 455 21.59 -1.23 -4.30
N ILE A 456 21.86 -1.65 -5.53
CA ILE A 456 23.10 -2.32 -5.95
C ILE A 456 23.93 -1.35 -6.79
N LYS A 457 25.24 -1.40 -6.60
CA LYS A 457 26.22 -0.48 -7.20
C LYS A 457 27.00 -1.16 -8.30
#